data_009ce5fd3ee00153c249e09c94bf3a70
#
_entry.id   009ce5fd3ee00153c249e09c94bf3a70
#
_cell.length_a   1.000
_cell.length_b   1.000
_cell.length_c   1.000
_cell.angle_alpha   90.00
_cell.angle_beta   90.00
_cell.angle_gamma   90.00
#
_symmetry.space_group_name_H-M   'P 1'
#
loop_
_entity.id
_entity.type
_entity.pdbx_description
1 polymer ?
#
loop_
_entity_poly.entity_id
_entity_poly.type
_entity_poly.pdbx_seq_one_letter_code
_entity_poly.pdbx_strand_id
1 'polypeptide(L)'
;YTQGRHHLLALGVDRKLLPASVINQQAKERAAELAAQQGYPVGRRQMRELKARVTDELRARALTSRRSTHAWLNLPQGWLAVNTTSAARAEEVVETLRETLGSFAVQPVLSQDSPAGAMAAWLTQGRVPGRFSIDQDLELQAVDGNGATIRYVNHPLDSAEIRTHLGTGKTPTRLRLVWNERIAPMLQQNLYIKRVRFFDVYKDDNTQGENLQE
;
A
#
# COMPACT_ATOMS: atom_id res chain seq x y z
N TYR A 1 -9.65 -17.37 8.76
CA TYR A 1 -10.45 -17.25 9.97
C TYR A 1 -11.82 -16.67 9.64
N THR A 2 -12.87 -17.25 10.20
CA THR A 2 -14.26 -16.83 9.95
C THR A 2 -14.97 -16.64 11.28
N GLN A 3 -15.67 -15.50 11.42
CA GLN A 3 -16.51 -15.21 12.57
C GLN A 3 -17.85 -14.64 12.07
N GLY A 4 -18.91 -15.44 12.17
CA GLY A 4 -20.20 -15.10 11.58
C GLY A 4 -20.10 -14.94 10.06
N ARG A 5 -20.39 -13.73 9.55
CA ARG A 5 -20.32 -13.40 8.12
C ARG A 5 -19.12 -12.51 7.77
N HIS A 6 -18.12 -12.48 8.66
CA HIS A 6 -16.84 -11.81 8.45
C HIS A 6 -15.77 -12.86 8.18
N HIS A 7 -14.97 -12.65 7.17
CA HIS A 7 -13.89 -13.56 6.79
C HIS A 7 -12.57 -12.80 6.75
N LEU A 8 -11.57 -13.30 7.48
CA LEU A 8 -10.20 -12.83 7.38
C LEU A 8 -9.41 -13.82 6.51
N LEU A 9 -8.87 -13.30 5.43
CA LEU A 9 -8.14 -14.04 4.41
C LEU A 9 -6.67 -13.63 4.42
N ALA A 10 -5.78 -14.52 4.00
CA ALA A 10 -4.38 -14.21 3.78
C ALA A 10 -3.94 -14.82 2.45
N LEU A 11 -3.52 -13.97 1.50
CA LEU A 11 -2.87 -14.39 0.27
C LEU A 11 -1.38 -14.54 0.51
N GLY A 12 -0.86 -15.76 0.40
CA GLY A 12 0.57 -16.06 0.44
C GLY A 12 1.15 -16.09 -0.97
N VAL A 13 2.19 -15.30 -1.21
CA VAL A 13 2.91 -15.26 -2.49
C VAL A 13 4.37 -15.60 -2.27
N ASP A 14 4.83 -16.64 -2.92
CA ASP A 14 6.22 -17.09 -2.87
C ASP A 14 7.00 -16.50 -4.05
N ARG A 15 8.03 -15.73 -3.76
CA ARG A 15 8.88 -15.08 -4.75
C ARG A 15 10.33 -15.56 -4.62
N LYS A 16 10.91 -15.98 -5.74
CA LYS A 16 12.33 -16.28 -5.79
C LYS A 16 13.17 -15.02 -5.62
N LEU A 17 14.14 -15.06 -4.69
CA LEU A 17 15.10 -13.99 -4.46
C LEU A 17 16.26 -14.13 -5.43
N LEU A 18 16.15 -13.48 -6.57
CA LEU A 18 17.17 -13.50 -7.61
C LEU A 18 17.41 -12.07 -8.13
N PRO A 19 18.34 -11.32 -7.49
CA PRO A 19 18.68 -9.98 -7.94
C PRO A 19 19.27 -9.96 -9.36
N ALA A 20 18.87 -8.98 -10.16
CA ALA A 20 19.39 -8.81 -11.51
C ALA A 20 20.92 -8.58 -11.54
N SER A 21 21.50 -8.01 -10.49
CA SER A 21 22.95 -7.86 -10.32
C SER A 21 23.67 -9.20 -10.34
N VAL A 22 23.15 -10.20 -9.63
CA VAL A 22 23.73 -11.55 -9.56
C VAL A 22 23.66 -12.23 -10.93
N ILE A 23 22.52 -12.14 -11.62
CA ILE A 23 22.37 -12.67 -12.98
C ILE A 23 23.38 -12.00 -13.93
N ASN A 24 23.49 -10.68 -13.87
CA ASN A 24 24.38 -9.92 -14.75
C ASN A 24 25.86 -10.24 -14.47
N GLN A 25 26.24 -10.40 -13.21
CA GLN A 25 27.60 -10.75 -12.84
C GLN A 25 27.97 -12.15 -13.39
N GLN A 26 27.18 -13.17 -13.10
CA GLN A 26 27.45 -14.53 -13.59
C GLN A 26 27.39 -14.62 -15.13
N ALA A 27 26.48 -13.91 -15.75
CA ALA A 27 26.43 -13.87 -17.21
C ALA A 27 27.69 -13.23 -17.83
N LYS A 28 28.26 -12.19 -17.19
CA LYS A 28 29.52 -11.58 -17.62
C LYS A 28 30.73 -12.54 -17.44
N GLU A 29 30.78 -13.23 -16.32
CA GLU A 29 31.84 -14.23 -16.05
C GLU A 29 31.83 -15.33 -17.12
N ARG A 30 30.66 -15.94 -17.39
CA ARG A 30 30.53 -16.95 -18.46
C ARG A 30 30.76 -16.38 -19.86
N ALA A 31 30.42 -15.13 -20.10
CA ALA A 31 30.70 -14.46 -21.38
C ALA A 31 32.21 -14.28 -21.60
N ALA A 32 32.98 -14.00 -20.55
CA ALA A 32 34.43 -13.89 -20.62
C ALA A 32 35.07 -15.27 -20.90
N GLU A 33 34.60 -16.33 -20.25
CA GLU A 33 35.04 -17.71 -20.49
C GLU A 33 34.75 -18.13 -21.94
N LEU A 34 33.54 -17.87 -22.43
CA LEU A 34 33.15 -18.18 -23.81
C LEU A 34 33.98 -17.39 -24.83
N ALA A 35 34.21 -16.10 -24.57
CA ALA A 35 35.05 -15.25 -25.43
C ALA A 35 36.49 -15.78 -25.51
N ALA A 36 37.05 -16.23 -24.39
CA ALA A 36 38.39 -16.84 -24.37
C ALA A 36 38.46 -18.18 -25.17
N GLN A 37 37.41 -18.99 -25.11
CA GLN A 37 37.31 -20.24 -25.87
C GLN A 37 37.15 -20.03 -27.37
N GLN A 38 36.32 -19.05 -27.79
CA GLN A 38 36.02 -18.85 -29.20
C GLN A 38 36.94 -17.82 -29.89
N GLY A 39 37.79 -17.12 -29.14
CA GLY A 39 38.76 -16.15 -29.66
C GLY A 39 38.19 -14.78 -30.08
N TYR A 40 36.92 -14.50 -29.85
CA TYR A 40 36.27 -13.22 -30.14
C TYR A 40 35.21 -12.87 -29.08
N PRO A 41 34.84 -11.58 -28.92
CA PRO A 41 33.87 -11.15 -27.90
C PRO A 41 32.47 -11.72 -28.14
N VAL A 42 31.74 -11.97 -27.04
CA VAL A 42 30.36 -12.44 -27.06
C VAL A 42 29.43 -11.34 -27.61
N GLY A 43 28.68 -11.68 -28.65
CA GLY A 43 27.73 -10.77 -29.29
C GLY A 43 26.42 -10.59 -28.45
N ARG A 44 25.62 -9.59 -28.82
CA ARG A 44 24.37 -9.25 -28.10
C ARG A 44 23.39 -10.44 -28.00
N ARG A 45 23.27 -11.26 -29.05
CA ARG A 45 22.40 -12.43 -29.08
C ARG A 45 22.90 -13.50 -28.09
N GLN A 46 24.18 -13.85 -28.15
CA GLN A 46 24.80 -14.80 -27.24
C GLN A 46 24.70 -14.35 -25.78
N MET A 47 24.92 -13.06 -25.49
CA MET A 47 24.76 -12.49 -24.16
C MET A 47 23.32 -12.66 -23.64
N ARG A 48 22.30 -12.49 -24.48
CA ARG A 48 20.89 -12.70 -24.10
C ARG A 48 20.62 -14.17 -23.76
N GLU A 49 21.13 -15.09 -24.56
CA GLU A 49 21.00 -16.53 -24.35
C GLU A 49 21.73 -16.97 -23.06
N LEU A 50 22.94 -16.44 -22.82
CA LEU A 50 23.68 -16.69 -21.57
C LEU A 50 22.90 -16.19 -20.36
N LYS A 51 22.35 -14.98 -20.41
CA LYS A 51 21.52 -14.45 -19.30
C LYS A 51 20.29 -15.31 -19.06
N ALA A 52 19.63 -15.81 -20.09
CA ALA A 52 18.48 -16.69 -19.94
C ALA A 52 18.87 -17.98 -19.22
N ARG A 53 19.92 -18.66 -19.69
CA ARG A 53 20.44 -19.91 -19.06
C ARG A 53 20.85 -19.69 -17.61
N VAL A 54 21.63 -18.64 -17.33
CA VAL A 54 22.04 -18.27 -15.98
C VAL A 54 20.83 -18.00 -15.09
N THR A 55 19.81 -17.32 -15.61
CA THR A 55 18.58 -17.05 -14.86
C THR A 55 17.87 -18.35 -14.49
N ASP A 56 17.73 -19.29 -15.40
CA ASP A 56 17.03 -20.55 -15.15
C ASP A 56 17.79 -21.42 -14.14
N GLU A 57 19.11 -21.51 -14.26
CA GLU A 57 19.97 -22.25 -13.33
C GLU A 57 19.92 -21.65 -11.92
N LEU A 58 20.06 -20.32 -11.81
CA LEU A 58 19.99 -19.62 -10.52
C LEU A 58 18.61 -19.70 -9.90
N ARG A 59 17.54 -19.62 -10.72
CA ARG A 59 16.15 -19.72 -10.24
C ARG A 59 15.88 -21.05 -9.54
N ALA A 60 16.44 -22.14 -10.02
CA ALA A 60 16.29 -23.47 -9.41
C ALA A 60 16.84 -23.50 -7.97
N ARG A 61 17.94 -22.78 -7.72
CA ARG A 61 18.66 -22.74 -6.42
C ARG A 61 18.35 -21.51 -5.58
N ALA A 62 17.59 -20.53 -6.13
CA ALA A 62 17.29 -19.28 -5.44
C ALA A 62 16.42 -19.53 -4.21
N LEU A 63 16.75 -18.84 -3.11
CA LEU A 63 15.92 -18.76 -1.92
C LEU A 63 14.54 -18.22 -2.27
N THR A 64 13.56 -18.65 -1.53
CA THR A 64 12.18 -18.18 -1.69
C THR A 64 11.82 -17.26 -0.52
N SER A 65 11.29 -16.10 -0.80
CA SER A 65 10.70 -15.21 0.20
C SER A 65 9.19 -15.30 0.11
N ARG A 66 8.53 -15.59 1.22
CA ARG A 66 7.07 -15.57 1.32
C ARG A 66 6.58 -14.22 1.79
N ARG A 67 5.59 -13.69 1.09
CA ARG A 67 4.86 -12.48 1.46
C ARG A 67 3.41 -12.83 1.68
N SER A 68 2.82 -12.33 2.78
CA SER A 68 1.39 -12.45 3.03
C SER A 68 0.70 -11.10 2.89
N THR A 69 -0.46 -11.09 2.25
CA THR A 69 -1.35 -9.93 2.19
C THR A 69 -2.69 -10.33 2.78
N HIS A 70 -3.09 -9.64 3.86
CA HIS A 70 -4.35 -9.93 4.54
C HIS A 70 -5.49 -9.14 3.92
N ALA A 71 -6.66 -9.75 3.87
CA ALA A 71 -7.89 -9.11 3.44
C ALA A 71 -9.04 -9.49 4.38
N TRP A 72 -9.91 -8.52 4.64
CA TRP A 72 -11.12 -8.71 5.41
C TRP A 72 -12.33 -8.56 4.48
N LEU A 73 -13.18 -9.56 4.48
CA LEU A 73 -14.42 -9.59 3.71
C LEU A 73 -15.61 -9.54 4.69
N ASN A 74 -16.45 -8.54 4.52
CA ASN A 74 -17.70 -8.34 5.26
C ASN A 74 -18.87 -8.55 4.31
N LEU A 75 -19.42 -9.74 4.29
CA LEU A 75 -20.52 -10.11 3.38
C LEU A 75 -21.81 -9.32 3.61
N PRO A 76 -22.25 -9.04 4.87
CA PRO A 76 -23.47 -8.28 5.11
C PRO A 76 -23.47 -6.88 4.52
N GLN A 77 -22.33 -6.23 4.48
CA GLN A 77 -22.17 -4.86 4.00
C GLN A 77 -21.53 -4.77 2.62
N GLY A 78 -21.09 -5.90 2.06
CA GLY A 78 -20.44 -5.93 0.75
C GLY A 78 -19.07 -5.25 0.72
N TRP A 79 -18.29 -5.30 1.82
CA TRP A 79 -16.97 -4.68 1.90
C TRP A 79 -15.85 -5.72 1.77
N LEU A 80 -14.88 -5.39 0.92
CA LEU A 80 -13.56 -6.02 0.92
C LEU A 80 -12.51 -4.97 1.30
N ALA A 81 -11.83 -5.16 2.41
CA ALA A 81 -10.69 -4.34 2.80
C ALA A 81 -9.40 -5.14 2.67
N VAL A 82 -8.41 -4.62 1.92
CA VAL A 82 -7.12 -5.26 1.73
C VAL A 82 -6.04 -4.48 2.51
N ASN A 83 -5.35 -5.18 3.40
CA ASN A 83 -4.29 -4.58 4.23
C ASN A 83 -2.99 -4.41 3.44
N THR A 84 -2.94 -3.40 2.60
CA THR A 84 -1.75 -3.06 1.81
C THR A 84 -1.72 -1.58 1.45
N THR A 85 -0.51 -1.04 1.25
CA THR A 85 -0.30 0.31 0.71
C THR A 85 -0.09 0.31 -0.80
N SER A 86 -0.04 -0.86 -1.43
CA SER A 86 0.24 -1.06 -2.85
C SER A 86 -1.03 -1.47 -3.60
N ALA A 87 -1.45 -0.67 -4.58
CA ALA A 87 -2.58 -0.99 -5.44
C ALA A 87 -2.39 -2.35 -6.14
N ALA A 88 -1.20 -2.61 -6.69
CA ALA A 88 -0.90 -3.87 -7.36
C ALA A 88 -1.06 -5.10 -6.45
N ARG A 89 -0.76 -4.98 -5.14
CA ARG A 89 -1.02 -6.07 -4.18
C ARG A 89 -2.50 -6.23 -3.87
N ALA A 90 -3.25 -5.15 -3.86
CA ALA A 90 -4.70 -5.24 -3.68
C ALA A 90 -5.35 -5.91 -4.89
N GLU A 91 -4.93 -5.56 -6.09
CA GLU A 91 -5.37 -6.20 -7.34
C GLU A 91 -5.01 -7.68 -7.38
N GLU A 92 -3.79 -8.07 -6.96
CA GLU A 92 -3.37 -9.47 -6.86
C GLU A 92 -4.30 -10.30 -5.95
N VAL A 93 -4.75 -9.74 -4.82
CA VAL A 93 -5.74 -10.39 -3.94
C VAL A 93 -7.09 -10.54 -4.64
N VAL A 94 -7.57 -9.48 -5.30
CA VAL A 94 -8.85 -9.50 -6.00
C VAL A 94 -8.84 -10.51 -7.15
N GLU A 95 -7.77 -10.54 -7.94
CA GLU A 95 -7.62 -11.44 -9.08
C GLU A 95 -7.57 -12.90 -8.63
N THR A 96 -6.78 -13.19 -7.57
CA THR A 96 -6.74 -14.53 -6.99
C THR A 96 -8.13 -14.97 -6.48
N LEU A 97 -8.91 -14.06 -5.89
CA LEU A 97 -10.28 -14.37 -5.48
C LEU A 97 -11.21 -14.65 -6.67
N ARG A 98 -11.06 -13.88 -7.77
CA ARG A 98 -11.82 -14.13 -9.02
C ARG A 98 -11.50 -15.50 -9.63
N GLU A 99 -10.21 -15.82 -9.73
CA GLU A 99 -9.75 -17.11 -10.24
C GLU A 99 -10.25 -18.29 -9.39
N THR A 100 -10.20 -18.12 -8.07
CA THR A 100 -10.58 -19.19 -7.13
C THR A 100 -12.08 -19.41 -7.07
N LEU A 101 -12.87 -18.35 -7.13
CA LEU A 101 -14.35 -18.41 -6.98
C LEU A 101 -15.08 -18.48 -8.32
N GLY A 102 -14.39 -18.35 -9.46
CA GLY A 102 -14.96 -18.31 -10.80
C GLY A 102 -15.70 -17.00 -11.13
N SER A 103 -16.24 -16.31 -10.13
CA SER A 103 -16.79 -14.95 -10.26
C SER A 103 -16.69 -14.22 -8.93
N PHE A 104 -16.08 -13.04 -8.94
CA PHE A 104 -15.98 -12.16 -7.77
C PHE A 104 -16.01 -10.72 -8.22
N ALA A 105 -17.20 -10.13 -8.23
CA ALA A 105 -17.39 -8.74 -8.66
C ALA A 105 -17.08 -7.78 -7.51
N VAL A 106 -16.03 -6.99 -7.66
CA VAL A 106 -15.68 -5.87 -6.76
C VAL A 106 -15.38 -4.63 -7.58
N GLN A 107 -15.67 -3.49 -7.00
CA GLN A 107 -15.31 -2.20 -7.56
C GLN A 107 -14.68 -1.32 -6.46
N PRO A 108 -13.75 -0.45 -6.83
CA PRO A 108 -13.18 0.51 -5.88
C PRO A 108 -14.27 1.41 -5.29
N VAL A 109 -14.06 1.88 -4.06
CA VAL A 109 -14.90 2.92 -3.47
C VAL A 109 -14.76 4.19 -4.29
N LEU A 110 -15.89 4.69 -4.76
CA LEU A 110 -15.98 5.94 -5.50
C LEU A 110 -16.68 6.98 -4.64
N SER A 111 -16.28 8.24 -4.78
CA SER A 111 -16.94 9.40 -4.17
C SER A 111 -17.56 10.25 -5.27
N GLN A 112 -18.74 10.80 -5.03
CA GLN A 112 -19.37 11.76 -5.92
C GLN A 112 -18.61 13.09 -5.88
N ASP A 113 -18.15 13.47 -4.69
CA ASP A 113 -17.36 14.68 -4.49
C ASP A 113 -15.87 14.39 -4.48
N SER A 114 -15.05 15.39 -4.81
CA SER A 114 -13.60 15.30 -4.70
C SER A 114 -13.18 15.13 -3.24
N PRO A 115 -12.46 14.05 -2.89
CA PRO A 115 -11.96 13.88 -1.53
C PRO A 115 -11.04 15.02 -1.07
N ALA A 116 -10.24 15.58 -1.99
CA ALA A 116 -9.40 16.73 -1.72
C ALA A 116 -10.26 17.98 -1.42
N GLY A 117 -11.36 18.19 -2.17
CA GLY A 117 -12.32 19.27 -1.93
C GLY A 117 -13.01 19.11 -0.59
N ALA A 118 -13.45 17.89 -0.24
CA ALA A 118 -14.05 17.61 1.07
C ALA A 118 -13.07 17.89 2.22
N MET A 119 -11.83 17.43 2.13
CA MET A 119 -10.79 17.71 3.13
C MET A 119 -10.52 19.22 3.26
N ALA A 120 -10.47 19.97 2.15
CA ALA A 120 -10.31 21.43 2.18
C ALA A 120 -11.49 22.12 2.88
N ALA A 121 -12.70 21.69 2.60
CA ALA A 121 -13.91 22.23 3.25
C ALA A 121 -13.89 21.94 4.77
N TRP A 122 -13.50 20.74 5.19
CA TRP A 122 -13.39 20.40 6.62
C TRP A 122 -12.34 21.25 7.35
N LEU A 123 -11.17 21.45 6.74
CA LEU A 123 -10.11 22.30 7.29
C LEU A 123 -10.55 23.75 7.40
N THR A 124 -11.28 24.26 6.41
CA THR A 124 -11.80 25.64 6.42
C THR A 124 -12.89 25.84 7.47
N GLN A 125 -13.79 24.85 7.63
CA GLN A 125 -14.91 24.89 8.56
C GLN A 125 -14.50 24.48 9.98
N GLY A 126 -13.35 23.84 10.17
CA GLY A 126 -12.89 23.30 11.45
C GLY A 126 -13.69 22.09 11.94
N ARG A 127 -14.45 21.42 11.07
CA ARG A 127 -15.29 20.28 11.45
C ARG A 127 -15.43 19.25 10.33
N VAL A 128 -15.57 18.00 10.73
CA VAL A 128 -15.79 16.84 9.85
C VAL A 128 -17.14 16.21 10.16
N PRO A 129 -17.86 15.62 9.18
CA PRO A 129 -19.13 14.96 9.41
C PRO A 129 -19.03 13.73 10.35
N GLY A 130 -20.14 13.41 11.00
CA GLY A 130 -20.26 12.22 11.83
C GLY A 130 -19.46 12.28 13.13
N ARG A 131 -18.79 11.18 13.46
CA ARG A 131 -17.98 11.04 14.69
C ARG A 131 -16.49 11.27 14.44
N PHE A 132 -16.14 11.98 13.37
CA PHE A 132 -14.76 12.31 13.06
C PHE A 132 -14.38 13.68 13.63
N SER A 133 -13.12 13.81 14.00
CA SER A 133 -12.44 15.08 14.27
C SER A 133 -11.17 15.18 13.46
N ILE A 134 -10.67 16.40 13.26
CA ILE A 134 -9.41 16.67 12.57
C ILE A 134 -8.28 16.49 13.58
N ASP A 135 -7.23 15.73 13.18
CA ASP A 135 -5.99 15.57 13.95
C ASP A 135 -4.91 16.54 13.43
N GLN A 136 -3.67 16.33 13.78
CA GLN A 136 -2.54 17.25 13.66
C GLN A 136 -1.63 16.96 12.45
N ASP A 137 -1.97 16.03 11.57
CA ASP A 137 -1.18 15.70 10.39
C ASP A 137 -1.93 16.06 9.09
N LEU A 138 -1.30 16.87 8.26
CA LEU A 138 -1.82 17.33 6.98
C LEU A 138 -0.71 17.36 5.93
N GLU A 139 -1.04 17.01 4.70
CA GLU A 139 -0.21 17.26 3.53
C GLU A 139 -1.00 18.06 2.50
N LEU A 140 -0.43 19.19 2.09
CA LEU A 140 -0.94 20.06 1.02
C LEU A 140 -0.01 19.99 -0.18
N GLN A 141 -0.58 20.01 -1.38
CA GLN A 141 0.19 20.06 -2.63
C GLN A 141 -0.33 21.18 -3.53
N ALA A 142 0.59 21.88 -4.17
CA ALA A 142 0.26 22.89 -5.17
C ALA A 142 -0.30 22.24 -6.44
N VAL A 143 -1.32 22.87 -7.03
CA VAL A 143 -1.98 22.39 -8.27
C VAL A 143 -1.27 22.91 -9.52
N ASP A 144 -0.37 23.88 -9.39
CA ASP A 144 0.31 24.61 -10.47
C ASP A 144 1.38 23.80 -11.26
N GLY A 145 1.43 22.48 -11.08
CA GLY A 145 2.37 21.60 -11.78
C GLY A 145 3.78 21.53 -11.19
N ASN A 146 4.16 22.44 -10.28
CA ASN A 146 5.47 22.41 -9.60
C ASN A 146 5.56 21.33 -8.52
N GLY A 147 4.43 20.71 -8.14
CA GLY A 147 4.38 19.64 -7.16
C GLY A 147 4.85 20.04 -5.75
N ALA A 148 4.95 21.35 -5.48
CA ALA A 148 5.38 21.84 -4.18
C ALA A 148 4.47 21.28 -3.07
N THR A 149 5.08 20.65 -2.07
CA THR A 149 4.36 19.93 -1.01
C THR A 149 4.72 20.54 0.34
N ILE A 150 3.70 20.80 1.15
CA ILE A 150 3.85 21.23 2.55
C ILE A 150 3.30 20.11 3.43
N ARG A 151 4.05 19.76 4.47
CA ARG A 151 3.64 18.76 5.46
C ARG A 151 3.61 19.37 6.84
N TYR A 152 2.48 19.21 7.49
CA TYR A 152 2.29 19.50 8.89
C TYR A 152 2.26 18.17 9.65
N VAL A 153 3.08 18.06 10.68
CA VAL A 153 3.18 16.86 11.52
C VAL A 153 3.10 17.29 12.98
N ASN A 154 2.14 16.75 13.72
CA ASN A 154 1.87 17.13 15.10
C ASN A 154 1.67 18.67 15.26
N HIS A 155 0.97 19.28 14.31
CA HIS A 155 0.77 20.72 14.25
C HIS A 155 -0.74 21.06 14.31
N PRO A 156 -1.17 22.05 15.10
CA PRO A 156 -2.56 22.49 15.09
C PRO A 156 -3.02 22.93 13.70
N LEU A 157 -4.14 22.37 13.21
CA LEU A 157 -4.61 22.59 11.85
C LEU A 157 -5.69 23.68 11.72
N ASP A 158 -5.96 24.42 12.78
CA ASP A 158 -6.87 25.57 12.82
C ASP A 158 -6.21 26.93 12.51
N SER A 159 -4.92 26.90 12.15
CA SER A 159 -4.10 28.09 11.94
C SER A 159 -4.52 28.89 10.69
N ALA A 160 -4.34 30.22 10.76
CA ALA A 160 -4.55 31.13 9.62
C ALA A 160 -3.65 30.78 8.42
N GLU A 161 -2.45 30.22 8.69
CA GLU A 161 -1.49 29.78 7.69
C GLU A 161 -2.08 28.70 6.76
N ILE A 162 -2.74 27.68 7.32
CA ILE A 162 -3.36 26.60 6.53
C ILE A 162 -4.47 27.16 5.64
N ARG A 163 -5.29 28.08 6.16
CA ARG A 163 -6.34 28.75 5.36
C ARG A 163 -5.74 29.58 4.23
N THR A 164 -4.61 30.25 4.47
CA THR A 164 -3.88 30.99 3.43
C THR A 164 -3.37 30.05 2.34
N HIS A 165 -2.80 28.91 2.71
CA HIS A 165 -2.35 27.91 1.73
C HIS A 165 -3.50 27.34 0.90
N LEU A 166 -4.64 27.05 1.51
CA LEU A 166 -5.84 26.61 0.78
C LEU A 166 -6.34 27.71 -0.16
N GLY A 167 -6.37 28.98 0.31
CA GLY A 167 -6.76 30.13 -0.50
C GLY A 167 -5.82 30.43 -1.67
N THR A 168 -4.55 30.05 -1.58
CA THR A 168 -3.56 30.19 -2.66
C THR A 168 -3.54 28.99 -3.63
N GLY A 169 -4.54 28.10 -3.58
CA GLY A 169 -4.72 27.02 -4.53
C GLY A 169 -3.98 25.71 -4.18
N LYS A 170 -3.46 25.57 -2.95
CA LYS A 170 -2.97 24.26 -2.52
C LYS A 170 -4.13 23.37 -2.09
N THR A 171 -4.06 22.09 -2.43
CA THR A 171 -5.09 21.10 -2.13
C THR A 171 -4.60 20.05 -1.14
N PRO A 172 -5.43 19.59 -0.20
CA PRO A 172 -5.09 18.50 0.69
C PRO A 172 -4.94 17.18 -0.07
N THR A 173 -3.78 16.55 0.06
CA THR A 173 -3.52 15.22 -0.47
C THR A 173 -3.65 14.15 0.60
N ARG A 174 -3.45 14.54 1.88
CA ARG A 174 -3.59 13.67 3.05
C ARG A 174 -4.08 14.47 4.24
N LEU A 175 -4.98 13.89 5.00
CA LEU A 175 -5.49 14.46 6.25
C LEU A 175 -5.65 13.35 7.28
N ARG A 176 -5.09 13.54 8.46
CA ARG A 176 -5.35 12.64 9.58
C ARG A 176 -6.65 13.03 10.26
N LEU A 177 -7.48 12.04 10.42
CA LEU A 177 -8.74 12.14 11.13
C LEU A 177 -8.68 11.27 12.38
N VAL A 178 -9.51 11.58 13.37
CA VAL A 178 -9.76 10.71 14.53
C VAL A 178 -11.22 10.31 14.51
N TRP A 179 -11.49 9.02 14.54
CA TRP A 179 -12.84 8.49 14.63
C TRP A 179 -13.15 8.07 16.06
N ASN A 180 -14.21 8.69 16.61
CA ASN A 180 -14.77 8.35 17.92
C ASN A 180 -13.70 8.29 19.04
N GLU A 181 -12.64 9.12 18.94
CA GLU A 181 -11.50 9.16 19.86
C GLU A 181 -10.74 7.82 20.04
N ARG A 182 -10.94 6.88 19.13
CA ARG A 182 -10.41 5.52 19.21
C ARG A 182 -9.45 5.14 18.10
N ILE A 183 -9.66 5.64 16.91
CA ILE A 183 -8.91 5.25 15.72
C ILE A 183 -8.51 6.50 14.94
N ALA A 184 -7.24 6.62 14.59
CA ALA A 184 -6.73 7.73 13.79
C ALA A 184 -6.24 7.25 12.42
N PRO A 185 -7.11 7.20 11.39
CA PRO A 185 -6.74 6.93 10.02
C PRO A 185 -6.12 8.16 9.35
N MET A 186 -5.18 7.96 8.42
CA MET A 186 -4.73 8.95 7.45
C MET A 186 -5.52 8.77 6.15
N LEU A 187 -6.47 9.64 5.89
CA LEU A 187 -7.22 9.68 4.64
C LEU A 187 -6.37 10.30 3.53
N GLN A 188 -6.41 9.72 2.33
CA GLN A 188 -5.75 10.26 1.14
C GLN A 188 -6.77 10.72 0.10
N GLN A 189 -6.35 11.61 -0.81
CA GLN A 189 -7.21 12.13 -1.89
C GLN A 189 -7.74 11.05 -2.86
N ASN A 190 -7.13 9.88 -2.90
CA ASN A 190 -7.59 8.71 -3.66
C ASN A 190 -8.43 7.73 -2.83
N LEU A 191 -8.97 8.17 -1.70
CA LEU A 191 -9.76 7.41 -0.73
C LEU A 191 -8.99 6.25 -0.05
N TYR A 192 -7.67 6.17 -0.19
CA TYR A 192 -6.90 5.20 0.56
C TYR A 192 -6.79 5.62 2.02
N ILE A 193 -6.91 4.64 2.91
CA ILE A 193 -6.71 4.79 4.33
C ILE A 193 -5.32 4.24 4.66
N LYS A 194 -4.44 5.09 5.20
CA LYS A 194 -3.08 4.68 5.57
C LYS A 194 -2.77 5.00 7.03
N ARG A 195 -1.74 4.35 7.58
CA ARG A 195 -1.19 4.64 8.91
C ARG A 195 -2.30 4.72 9.98
N VAL A 196 -3.17 3.73 10.02
CA VAL A 196 -4.21 3.63 11.05
C VAL A 196 -3.52 3.45 12.40
N ARG A 197 -3.84 4.34 13.36
CA ARG A 197 -3.42 4.22 14.76
C ARG A 197 -4.63 3.86 15.58
N PHE A 198 -4.45 2.93 16.50
CA PHE A 198 -5.44 2.59 17.52
C PHE A 198 -5.00 3.23 18.84
N PHE A 199 -5.89 3.95 19.49
CA PHE A 199 -5.64 4.46 20.84
C PHE A 199 -5.77 3.33 21.87
N ASP A 200 -5.17 3.49 23.03
CA ASP A 200 -4.95 2.42 24.02
C ASP A 200 -6.20 1.70 24.52
N VAL A 201 -7.39 2.24 24.27
CA VAL A 201 -8.69 1.61 24.62
C VAL A 201 -8.89 0.22 23.99
N TYR A 202 -8.13 -0.13 22.94
CA TYR A 202 -8.20 -1.46 22.31
C TYR A 202 -7.05 -2.40 22.71
N LYS A 203 -6.08 -1.93 23.49
CA LYS A 203 -4.99 -2.78 23.97
C LYS A 203 -5.40 -3.58 25.21
N ASP A 204 -6.29 -3.04 26.02
CA ASP A 204 -6.71 -3.69 27.28
C ASP A 204 -7.66 -4.87 27.06
N ASP A 205 -8.47 -4.87 26.00
CA ASP A 205 -9.41 -5.96 25.72
C ASP A 205 -8.73 -7.25 25.21
N ASN A 206 -7.51 -7.17 24.65
CA ASN A 206 -6.77 -8.33 24.16
C ASN A 206 -5.96 -9.05 25.26
N THR A 207 -5.69 -8.38 26.38
CA THR A 207 -4.89 -8.98 27.49
C THR A 207 -5.75 -9.88 28.37
N GLN A 208 -7.08 -9.77 28.33
CA GLN A 208 -7.97 -10.65 29.09
C GLN A 208 -8.28 -11.99 28.41
N GLY A 209 -7.96 -12.13 27.10
CA GLY A 209 -8.18 -13.36 26.35
C GLY A 209 -7.11 -14.44 26.52
N GLU A 210 -5.92 -14.10 27.01
CA GLU A 210 -4.81 -15.06 27.16
C GLU A 210 -4.75 -15.76 28.53
N ASN A 211 -5.56 -15.35 29.51
CA ASN A 211 -5.55 -15.94 30.87
C ASN A 211 -6.64 -16.98 31.09
N LEU A 212 -7.27 -17.53 30.05
CA LEU A 212 -8.30 -18.58 30.19
C LEU A 212 -7.88 -19.94 29.61
N GLN A 213 -6.57 -20.23 29.57
CA GLN A 213 -6.03 -21.56 29.27
C GLN A 213 -4.91 -21.87 30.27
N GLU A 214 -5.26 -22.20 31.52
CA GLU A 214 -4.56 -23.12 32.40
C GLU A 214 -5.53 -24.17 32.97
#